data_3f721798d4a25f3604e2ce433a3db7b9
#
_entry.id   3f721798d4a25f3604e2ce433a3db7b9
#
_cell.length_a   1.000
_cell.length_b   1.000
_cell.length_c   1.000
_cell.angle_alpha   90.00
_cell.angle_beta   90.00
_cell.angle_gamma   90.00
#
_symmetry.space_group_name_H-M   'P 1'
#
loop_
_entity.id
_entity.type
_entity.pdbx_description
1 polymer ?
#
loop_
_entity_poly.entity_id
_entity_poly.type
_entity_poly.pdbx_seq_one_letter_code
_entity_poly.pdbx_strand_id
1 'polypeptide(L)'
;AYRMGAEEKQVYGELFAPDKGEYGELLGHSIYFYSKDTGKPVKFVPPAYALEDIKEIPRWNRINASEHGCKFWWLEYGGRLDTIHDTEEIKWEIWKVVYGVWNYIKNSGNFPEAETMTLEWVGLVPGKRESRRFVGEYTLDQKDIIEQRHHDDTVAFGGWAIDLHPAEGVYSTHNGCMQYHSKGIYEIPYR
;
A
#
# COMPACT_ATOMS: atom_id res chain seq x y z
N ALA A 1 24.25 -0.22 -9.52
CA ALA A 1 24.05 -0.76 -8.16
C ALA A 1 22.65 -0.39 -7.66
N TYR A 2 22.09 -1.15 -6.73
CA TYR A 2 20.82 -0.86 -6.08
C TYR A 2 20.86 -1.32 -4.62
N ARG A 3 19.95 -0.80 -3.82
CA ARG A 3 19.69 -1.21 -2.43
C ARG A 3 18.23 -1.64 -2.28
N MET A 4 17.98 -2.48 -1.28
CA MET A 4 16.65 -2.92 -0.86
C MET A 4 16.44 -2.54 0.60
N GLY A 5 15.17 -2.40 1.01
CA GLY A 5 14.82 -2.05 2.38
C GLY A 5 15.08 -0.56 2.71
N ALA A 6 14.79 -0.17 3.94
CA ALA A 6 15.04 1.17 4.44
C ALA A 6 16.40 1.24 5.15
N GLU A 7 17.07 2.38 5.11
CA GLU A 7 18.24 2.66 5.94
C GLU A 7 17.83 3.04 7.35
N GLU A 8 18.74 2.80 8.29
CA GLU A 8 18.59 3.26 9.66
C GLU A 8 18.57 4.79 9.72
N LYS A 9 17.79 5.30 10.65
CA LYS A 9 17.63 6.73 10.93
C LYS A 9 18.96 7.49 11.00
N GLN A 10 19.98 6.87 11.56
CA GLN A 10 21.28 7.49 11.78
C GLN A 10 22.10 7.66 10.48
N VAL A 11 21.80 6.89 9.43
CA VAL A 11 22.59 6.94 8.19
C VAL A 11 22.51 8.32 7.53
N TYR A 12 21.32 8.90 7.47
CA TYR A 12 21.08 10.23 6.89
C TYR A 12 20.55 11.25 7.93
N GLY A 13 20.36 10.83 9.18
CA GLY A 13 19.78 11.68 10.23
C GLY A 13 18.31 12.01 9.99
N GLU A 14 17.58 11.11 9.38
CA GLU A 14 16.17 11.28 9.02
C GLU A 14 15.27 11.02 10.23
N LEU A 15 14.52 12.04 10.65
CA LEU A 15 13.66 11.94 11.84
C LEU A 15 12.51 10.95 11.70
N PHE A 16 12.03 10.74 10.48
CA PHE A 16 10.88 9.89 10.19
C PHE A 16 11.28 8.46 9.80
N ALA A 17 12.57 8.20 9.59
CA ALA A 17 13.07 6.86 9.33
C ALA A 17 12.97 5.97 10.58
N PRO A 18 12.85 4.65 10.44
CA PRO A 18 12.88 3.73 11.57
C PRO A 18 14.22 3.80 12.34
N ASP A 19 14.21 3.47 13.61
CA ASP A 19 15.44 3.45 14.43
C ASP A 19 16.43 2.38 13.97
N LYS A 20 15.91 1.29 13.43
CA LYS A 20 16.67 0.25 12.75
C LYS A 20 16.21 0.13 11.32
N GLY A 21 17.14 0.23 10.37
CA GLY A 21 16.91 -0.14 8.99
C GLY A 21 16.86 -1.66 8.90
N GLU A 22 15.69 -2.21 8.80
CA GLU A 22 15.48 -3.63 8.58
C GLU A 22 15.09 -3.85 7.13
N TYR A 23 15.63 -4.89 6.51
CA TYR A 23 15.10 -5.39 5.27
C TYR A 23 13.61 -5.68 5.46
N GLY A 24 12.79 -5.21 4.54
CA GLY A 24 11.35 -5.36 4.65
C GLY A 24 10.61 -4.20 5.33
N GLU A 25 11.26 -3.12 5.71
CA GLU A 25 10.58 -1.87 6.07
C GLU A 25 10.20 -1.09 4.79
N LEU A 26 9.41 -1.72 3.95
CA LEU A 26 8.98 -1.18 2.65
C LEU A 26 7.46 -1.03 2.60
N LEU A 27 7.00 -0.26 1.63
CA LEU A 27 5.61 -0.26 1.22
C LEU A 27 5.31 -1.51 0.39
N GLY A 28 4.43 -2.35 0.89
CA GLY A 28 4.04 -3.59 0.26
C GLY A 28 3.29 -3.41 -1.07
N HIS A 29 2.92 -4.51 -1.69
CA HIS A 29 2.13 -4.49 -2.91
C HIS A 29 0.66 -4.23 -2.61
N SER A 30 -0.07 -3.73 -3.62
CA SER A 30 -1.52 -3.56 -3.57
C SER A 30 -2.19 -4.32 -4.72
N ILE A 31 -3.40 -4.82 -4.51
CA ILE A 31 -4.24 -5.36 -5.57
C ILE A 31 -5.55 -4.58 -5.57
N TYR A 32 -5.90 -4.03 -6.71
CA TYR A 32 -7.18 -3.39 -6.91
C TYR A 32 -8.23 -4.39 -7.38
N PHE A 33 -9.48 -4.11 -7.07
CA PHE A 33 -10.62 -4.83 -7.58
C PHE A 33 -11.75 -3.85 -7.93
N TYR A 34 -12.65 -4.29 -8.78
CA TYR A 34 -13.82 -3.51 -9.15
C TYR A 34 -15.08 -4.29 -8.89
N SER A 35 -16.07 -3.61 -8.37
CA SER A 35 -17.43 -4.09 -8.24
C SER A 35 -18.33 -3.39 -9.25
N LYS A 36 -19.44 -4.04 -9.57
CA LYS A 36 -20.45 -3.54 -10.50
C LYS A 36 -21.83 -3.79 -9.95
N ASP A 37 -22.69 -2.80 -10.05
CA ASP A 37 -24.11 -2.96 -9.81
C ASP A 37 -24.76 -3.64 -11.03
N THR A 38 -25.42 -4.76 -10.80
CA THR A 38 -26.12 -5.53 -11.85
C THR A 38 -27.59 -5.19 -11.96
N GLY A 39 -28.12 -4.37 -11.01
CA GLY A 39 -29.54 -4.07 -10.89
C GLY A 39 -30.41 -5.25 -10.44
N LYS A 40 -29.80 -6.38 -10.08
CA LYS A 40 -30.49 -7.60 -9.62
C LYS A 40 -29.71 -8.23 -8.47
N PRO A 41 -30.39 -8.91 -7.52
CA PRO A 41 -29.70 -9.61 -6.44
C PRO A 41 -28.69 -10.63 -6.97
N VAL A 42 -27.46 -10.56 -6.48
CA VAL A 42 -26.36 -11.46 -6.83
C VAL A 42 -25.84 -12.12 -5.56
N LYS A 43 -25.80 -13.46 -5.56
CA LYS A 43 -25.15 -14.22 -4.49
C LYS A 43 -23.65 -14.29 -4.73
N PHE A 44 -22.89 -14.23 -3.65
CA PHE A 44 -21.46 -14.44 -3.67
C PHE A 44 -21.11 -15.67 -2.83
N VAL A 45 -20.34 -16.57 -3.41
CA VAL A 45 -19.76 -17.71 -2.71
C VAL A 45 -18.25 -17.47 -2.66
N PRO A 46 -17.67 -17.26 -1.47
CA PRO A 46 -16.24 -17.00 -1.36
C PRO A 46 -15.43 -18.24 -1.76
N PRO A 47 -14.29 -18.06 -2.43
CA PRO A 47 -13.36 -19.17 -2.63
C PRO A 47 -12.82 -19.68 -1.29
N ALA A 48 -12.42 -20.95 -1.25
CA ALA A 48 -11.96 -21.60 -0.02
C ALA A 48 -10.73 -20.92 0.64
N TYR A 49 -9.97 -20.15 -0.12
CA TYR A 49 -8.82 -19.42 0.37
C TYR A 49 -9.15 -17.99 0.86
N ALA A 50 -10.40 -17.54 0.76
CA ALA A 50 -10.77 -16.22 1.25
C ALA A 50 -10.55 -16.09 2.76
N LEU A 51 -10.16 -14.91 3.24
CA LEU A 51 -10.03 -14.64 4.66
C LEU A 51 -11.35 -14.91 5.37
N GLU A 52 -11.33 -15.81 6.34
CA GLU A 52 -12.54 -16.26 7.06
C GLU A 52 -13.01 -15.23 8.07
N ASP A 53 -12.13 -14.77 8.93
CA ASP A 53 -12.45 -13.75 9.94
C ASP A 53 -11.95 -12.37 9.50
N ILE A 54 -12.88 -11.51 9.13
CA ILE A 54 -12.58 -10.14 8.74
C ILE A 54 -11.89 -9.34 9.85
N LYS A 55 -12.06 -9.73 11.11
CA LYS A 55 -11.45 -9.05 12.25
C LYS A 55 -9.96 -9.27 12.39
N GLU A 56 -9.39 -10.19 11.62
CA GLU A 56 -7.94 -10.29 11.46
C GLU A 56 -7.35 -9.00 10.83
N ILE A 57 -8.18 -8.23 10.12
CA ILE A 57 -7.83 -6.91 9.62
C ILE A 57 -8.16 -5.87 10.70
N PRO A 58 -7.19 -5.26 11.38
CA PRO A 58 -7.47 -4.31 12.46
C PRO A 58 -8.39 -3.14 12.07
N ARG A 59 -8.37 -2.77 10.78
CA ARG A 59 -9.18 -1.68 10.20
C ARG A 59 -10.46 -2.16 9.53
N TRP A 60 -10.94 -3.37 9.83
CA TRP A 60 -12.13 -3.94 9.20
C TRP A 60 -13.38 -3.05 9.27
N ASN A 61 -13.51 -2.25 10.33
CA ASN A 61 -14.61 -1.30 10.52
C ASN A 61 -14.60 -0.12 9.54
N ARG A 62 -13.54 0.05 8.74
CA ARG A 62 -13.45 1.03 7.65
C ARG A 62 -13.94 0.50 6.32
N ILE A 63 -14.25 -0.80 6.23
CA ILE A 63 -14.78 -1.41 5.03
C ILE A 63 -16.14 -0.80 4.73
N ASN A 64 -16.34 -0.38 3.50
CA ASN A 64 -17.54 0.29 3.03
C ASN A 64 -17.92 -0.25 1.65
N ALA A 65 -19.18 -0.63 1.48
CA ALA A 65 -19.69 -1.18 0.23
C ALA A 65 -19.79 -0.16 -0.92
N SER A 66 -19.88 1.14 -0.59
CA SER A 66 -19.88 2.21 -1.60
C SER A 66 -18.50 2.49 -2.19
N GLU A 67 -17.47 1.96 -1.57
CA GLU A 67 -16.10 2.07 -2.07
C GLU A 67 -15.80 0.89 -3.01
N HIS A 68 -15.24 1.20 -4.16
CA HIS A 68 -14.80 0.22 -5.14
C HIS A 68 -13.52 0.67 -5.81
N GLY A 69 -12.80 -0.30 -6.37
CA GLY A 69 -11.58 -0.03 -7.11
C GLY A 69 -10.49 0.59 -6.23
N CYS A 70 -9.98 1.72 -6.69
CA CYS A 70 -8.85 2.38 -6.06
C CYS A 70 -9.07 2.90 -4.63
N LYS A 71 -10.28 2.92 -4.13
CA LYS A 71 -10.57 3.37 -2.76
C LYS A 71 -10.09 2.38 -1.69
N PHE A 72 -9.86 1.13 -2.07
CA PHE A 72 -9.25 0.11 -1.21
C PHE A 72 -7.73 0.03 -1.38
N TRP A 73 -7.06 1.12 -1.72
CA TRP A 73 -5.60 1.21 -1.87
C TRP A 73 -4.81 0.76 -0.63
N TRP A 74 -5.42 0.80 0.53
CA TRP A 74 -4.85 0.37 1.81
C TRP A 74 -4.86 -1.16 2.01
N LEU A 75 -5.45 -1.93 1.09
CA LEU A 75 -5.29 -3.38 1.03
C LEU A 75 -3.93 -3.69 0.40
N GLU A 76 -2.90 -3.58 1.20
CA GLU A 76 -1.51 -3.79 0.84
C GLU A 76 -0.84 -4.76 1.79
N TYR A 77 0.17 -5.48 1.30
CA TYR A 77 0.89 -6.49 2.08
C TYR A 77 2.30 -6.70 1.54
N GLY A 78 3.20 -7.20 2.39
CA GLY A 78 4.52 -7.68 1.99
C GLY A 78 5.65 -6.69 2.18
N GLY A 79 5.45 -5.59 2.95
CA GLY A 79 6.52 -4.64 3.24
C GLY A 79 7.67 -5.24 4.08
N ARG A 80 7.43 -6.37 4.74
CA ARG A 80 8.45 -7.15 5.48
C ARG A 80 8.97 -8.36 4.72
N LEU A 81 8.56 -8.54 3.48
CA LEU A 81 9.00 -9.61 2.60
C LEU A 81 9.91 -9.07 1.49
N ASP A 82 10.57 -9.95 0.77
CA ASP A 82 11.26 -9.57 -0.45
C ASP A 82 10.23 -9.22 -1.53
N THR A 83 10.00 -7.92 -1.73
CA THR A 83 9.01 -7.42 -2.68
C THR A 83 9.30 -7.79 -4.15
N ILE A 84 10.39 -8.48 -4.43
CA ILE A 84 10.76 -8.97 -5.76
C ILE A 84 10.57 -10.49 -5.87
N HIS A 85 11.18 -11.24 -4.94
CA HIS A 85 11.21 -12.69 -5.02
C HIS A 85 9.95 -13.34 -4.43
N ASP A 86 9.36 -12.72 -3.38
CA ASP A 86 8.17 -13.23 -2.69
C ASP A 86 6.85 -12.67 -3.28
N THR A 87 6.90 -12.11 -4.49
CA THR A 87 5.73 -11.47 -5.13
C THR A 87 4.53 -12.42 -5.24
N GLU A 88 4.76 -13.72 -5.51
CA GLU A 88 3.67 -14.69 -5.60
C GLU A 88 3.02 -14.93 -4.22
N GLU A 89 3.80 -15.07 -3.17
CA GLU A 89 3.30 -15.18 -1.80
C GLU A 89 2.49 -13.94 -1.40
N ILE A 90 3.04 -12.76 -1.64
CA ILE A 90 2.39 -11.48 -1.40
C ILE A 90 1.06 -11.39 -2.14
N LYS A 91 1.04 -11.79 -3.41
CA LYS A 91 -0.18 -11.80 -4.24
C LYS A 91 -1.28 -12.66 -3.64
N TRP A 92 -0.94 -13.90 -3.25
CA TRP A 92 -1.91 -14.83 -2.69
C TRP A 92 -2.48 -14.32 -1.36
N GLU A 93 -1.65 -13.70 -0.51
CA GLU A 93 -2.13 -13.12 0.74
C GLU A 93 -3.07 -11.93 0.48
N ILE A 94 -2.75 -11.05 -0.46
CA ILE A 94 -3.66 -9.94 -0.81
C ILE A 94 -4.96 -10.48 -1.43
N TRP A 95 -4.91 -11.51 -2.26
CA TRP A 95 -6.13 -12.13 -2.80
C TRP A 95 -7.01 -12.71 -1.70
N LYS A 96 -6.43 -13.43 -0.76
CA LYS A 96 -7.13 -13.92 0.44
C LYS A 96 -7.89 -12.78 1.12
N VAL A 97 -7.22 -11.65 1.34
CA VAL A 97 -7.81 -10.45 1.93
C VAL A 97 -8.91 -9.86 1.06
N VAL A 98 -8.66 -9.63 -0.23
CA VAL A 98 -9.66 -9.04 -1.15
C VAL A 98 -10.94 -9.86 -1.19
N TYR A 99 -10.82 -11.18 -1.31
CA TYR A 99 -12.01 -12.06 -1.32
C TYR A 99 -12.68 -12.16 0.05
N GLY A 100 -11.94 -12.04 1.15
CA GLY A 100 -12.50 -11.93 2.49
C GLY A 100 -13.26 -10.62 2.72
N VAL A 101 -12.70 -9.50 2.29
CA VAL A 101 -13.38 -8.19 2.31
C VAL A 101 -14.67 -8.22 1.48
N TRP A 102 -14.61 -8.80 0.28
CA TRP A 102 -15.79 -8.89 -0.57
C TRP A 102 -16.85 -9.83 0.04
N ASN A 103 -16.41 -10.94 0.66
CA ASN A 103 -17.30 -11.83 1.41
C ASN A 103 -18.00 -11.10 2.56
N TYR A 104 -17.26 -10.31 3.31
CA TYR A 104 -17.82 -9.49 4.39
C TYR A 104 -18.85 -8.48 3.85
N ILE A 105 -18.54 -7.78 2.77
CA ILE A 105 -19.48 -6.84 2.13
C ILE A 105 -20.75 -7.57 1.69
N LYS A 106 -20.65 -8.74 1.07
CA LYS A 106 -21.79 -9.45 0.48
C LYS A 106 -22.63 -10.24 1.48
N ASN A 107 -21.97 -10.84 2.48
CA ASN A 107 -22.61 -11.90 3.28
C ASN A 107 -22.75 -11.58 4.76
N SER A 108 -22.19 -10.46 5.27
CA SER A 108 -22.30 -10.08 6.68
C SER A 108 -23.69 -9.56 7.09
N GLY A 109 -24.49 -9.11 6.11
CA GLY A 109 -25.74 -8.41 6.36
C GLY A 109 -25.60 -6.93 6.73
N ASN A 110 -24.35 -6.41 6.82
CA ASN A 110 -24.10 -5.01 7.20
C ASN A 110 -24.24 -4.02 6.04
N PHE A 111 -24.32 -4.50 4.80
CA PHE A 111 -24.30 -3.70 3.57
C PHE A 111 -25.46 -4.08 2.65
N PRO A 112 -26.71 -3.69 2.99
CA PRO A 112 -27.88 -4.04 2.14
C PRO A 112 -27.76 -3.47 0.72
N GLU A 113 -27.06 -2.34 0.53
CA GLU A 113 -26.79 -1.72 -0.76
C GLU A 113 -25.91 -2.59 -1.67
N ALA A 114 -25.18 -3.54 -1.11
CA ALA A 114 -24.37 -4.47 -1.87
C ALA A 114 -25.15 -5.67 -2.46
N GLU A 115 -26.45 -5.79 -2.20
CA GLU A 115 -27.26 -6.94 -2.68
C GLU A 115 -27.15 -7.16 -4.17
N THR A 116 -27.20 -6.08 -4.97
CA THR A 116 -27.12 -6.12 -6.43
C THR A 116 -25.70 -6.06 -6.99
N MET A 117 -24.70 -5.91 -6.13
CA MET A 117 -23.32 -5.76 -6.56
C MET A 117 -22.63 -7.10 -6.78
N THR A 118 -21.82 -7.18 -7.83
CA THR A 118 -20.92 -8.30 -8.11
C THR A 118 -19.46 -7.84 -8.12
N LEU A 119 -18.55 -8.75 -7.77
CA LEU A 119 -17.11 -8.56 -7.98
C LEU A 119 -16.83 -8.82 -9.47
N GLU A 120 -16.55 -7.76 -10.22
CA GLU A 120 -16.37 -7.84 -11.67
C GLU A 120 -14.94 -8.20 -12.05
N TRP A 121 -13.97 -7.67 -11.30
CA TRP A 121 -12.57 -7.87 -11.62
C TRP A 121 -11.70 -7.77 -10.36
N VAL A 122 -10.66 -8.61 -10.30
CA VAL A 122 -9.59 -8.55 -9.32
C VAL A 122 -8.26 -8.61 -10.05
N GLY A 123 -7.32 -7.74 -9.70
CA GLY A 123 -6.00 -7.71 -10.32
C GLY A 123 -5.26 -9.04 -10.19
N LEU A 124 -4.75 -9.54 -11.30
CA LEU A 124 -3.93 -10.76 -11.34
C LEU A 124 -2.47 -10.49 -10.97
N VAL A 125 -2.00 -9.28 -11.27
CA VAL A 125 -0.63 -8.85 -10.98
C VAL A 125 -0.71 -7.78 -9.91
N PRO A 126 -0.02 -7.96 -8.78
CA PRO A 126 0.00 -6.93 -7.75
C PRO A 126 0.76 -5.69 -8.24
N GLY A 127 0.26 -4.54 -7.88
CA GLY A 127 0.96 -3.27 -8.07
C GLY A 127 2.15 -3.20 -7.14
N LYS A 128 3.34 -3.41 -7.67
CA LYS A 128 4.58 -3.21 -6.93
C LYS A 128 4.81 -1.73 -6.69
N ARG A 129 5.21 -1.39 -5.49
CA ARG A 129 5.47 -0.01 -5.09
C ARG A 129 6.95 0.17 -4.78
N GLU A 130 7.40 -0.20 -3.61
CA GLU A 130 8.81 -0.12 -3.23
C GLU A 130 9.54 -1.43 -3.51
N SER A 131 10.75 -1.32 -4.05
CA SER A 131 11.61 -2.46 -4.31
C SER A 131 13.08 -1.99 -4.38
N ARG A 132 13.71 -2.04 -5.54
CA ARG A 132 15.08 -1.59 -5.76
C ARG A 132 15.16 -0.06 -5.80
N ARG A 133 16.06 0.50 -5.03
CA ARG A 133 16.45 1.92 -5.09
C ARG A 133 17.82 2.01 -5.76
N PHE A 134 17.91 2.75 -6.84
CA PHE A 134 19.18 2.95 -7.50
C PHE A 134 20.15 3.73 -6.62
N VAL A 135 21.42 3.33 -6.69
CA VAL A 135 22.50 4.05 -6.02
C VAL A 135 23.08 5.05 -7.04
N GLY A 136 22.78 6.33 -6.84
CA GLY A 136 23.35 7.45 -7.57
C GLY A 136 24.61 7.99 -6.92
N GLU A 137 25.16 9.04 -7.48
CA GLU A 137 26.23 9.83 -6.85
C GLU A 137 25.69 10.66 -5.67
N TYR A 138 24.41 11.03 -5.76
CA TYR A 138 23.66 11.70 -4.70
C TYR A 138 22.55 10.79 -4.18
N THR A 139 22.28 10.83 -2.89
CA THR A 139 21.13 10.17 -2.28
C THR A 139 20.18 11.23 -1.76
N LEU A 140 19.00 11.31 -2.37
CA LEU A 140 17.92 12.19 -1.89
C LEU A 140 17.48 11.75 -0.50
N ASP A 141 17.46 12.67 0.44
CA ASP A 141 17.07 12.43 1.84
C ASP A 141 15.86 13.26 2.28
N GLN A 142 15.37 13.00 3.47
CA GLN A 142 14.25 13.73 4.06
C GLN A 142 14.45 15.25 4.10
N LYS A 143 15.68 15.72 4.31
CA LYS A 143 15.99 17.15 4.41
C LYS A 143 15.83 17.83 3.07
N ASP A 144 16.23 17.18 1.97
CA ASP A 144 16.05 17.72 0.62
C ASP A 144 14.59 18.00 0.34
N ILE A 145 13.71 17.11 0.78
CA ILE A 145 12.27 17.20 0.59
C ILE A 145 11.66 18.29 1.49
N ILE A 146 11.96 18.26 2.78
CA ILE A 146 11.35 19.18 3.77
C ILE A 146 11.88 20.60 3.62
N GLU A 147 13.18 20.76 3.36
CA GLU A 147 13.85 22.05 3.20
C GLU A 147 13.81 22.57 1.77
N GLN A 148 13.34 21.74 0.81
CA GLN A 148 13.26 22.08 -0.60
C GLN A 148 14.64 22.48 -1.16
N ARG A 149 15.67 21.64 -0.93
CA ARG A 149 17.01 21.90 -1.39
C ARG A 149 17.07 22.08 -2.90
N HIS A 150 17.76 23.13 -3.35
CA HIS A 150 18.05 23.35 -4.75
C HIS A 150 19.18 22.45 -5.24
N HIS A 151 19.04 21.92 -6.47
CA HIS A 151 20.05 21.13 -7.14
C HIS A 151 20.28 21.68 -8.55
N ASP A 152 21.55 21.99 -8.87
CA ASP A 152 21.92 22.55 -10.19
C ASP A 152 21.63 21.60 -11.37
N ASP A 153 21.51 20.30 -11.07
CA ASP A 153 21.23 19.24 -12.04
C ASP A 153 19.82 18.65 -11.90
N THR A 154 18.88 19.47 -11.46
CA THR A 154 17.46 19.08 -11.32
C THR A 154 16.87 18.62 -12.64
N VAL A 155 16.27 17.42 -12.65
CA VAL A 155 15.59 16.83 -13.82
C VAL A 155 14.11 16.57 -13.60
N ALA A 156 13.66 16.57 -12.35
CA ALA A 156 12.25 16.35 -12.01
C ALA A 156 11.88 17.09 -10.72
N PHE A 157 10.58 17.16 -10.48
CA PHE A 157 10.02 17.77 -9.27
C PHE A 157 9.05 16.81 -8.60
N GLY A 158 9.06 16.79 -7.28
CA GLY A 158 8.08 16.11 -6.46
C GLY A 158 7.24 17.12 -5.67
N GLY A 159 5.99 16.78 -5.39
CA GLY A 159 5.09 17.62 -4.60
C GLY A 159 4.25 16.82 -3.59
N TRP A 160 4.44 15.49 -3.55
CA TRP A 160 3.78 14.63 -2.59
C TRP A 160 4.48 14.68 -1.23
N ALA A 161 3.73 14.42 -0.16
CA ALA A 161 4.31 14.29 1.17
C ALA A 161 5.25 13.08 1.26
N ILE A 162 6.13 13.08 2.25
CA ILE A 162 6.73 11.85 2.74
C ILE A 162 5.61 11.04 3.38
N ASP A 163 5.26 9.92 2.78
CA ASP A 163 4.07 9.14 3.08
C ASP A 163 4.48 7.75 3.59
N LEU A 164 4.49 7.60 4.91
CA LEU A 164 4.99 6.41 5.57
C LEU A 164 3.86 5.40 5.76
N HIS A 165 3.91 4.32 5.01
CA HIS A 165 3.00 3.20 5.14
C HIS A 165 3.57 2.15 6.11
N PRO A 166 2.74 1.57 6.99
CA PRO A 166 3.18 0.47 7.83
C PRO A 166 3.58 -0.76 6.99
N ALA A 167 4.74 -1.35 7.28
CA ALA A 167 5.23 -2.52 6.55
C ALA A 167 4.31 -3.76 6.66
N GLU A 168 3.54 -3.86 7.76
CA GLU A 168 2.51 -4.89 7.95
C GLU A 168 1.31 -4.72 7.00
N GLY A 169 1.18 -3.57 6.34
CA GLY A 169 0.12 -3.29 5.40
C GLY A 169 -1.28 -3.41 6.01
N VAL A 170 -2.11 -4.24 5.40
CA VAL A 170 -3.52 -4.45 5.82
C VAL A 170 -3.65 -4.97 7.26
N TYR A 171 -2.66 -5.67 7.77
CA TYR A 171 -2.63 -6.21 9.14
C TYR A 171 -2.07 -5.24 10.19
N SER A 172 -1.67 -4.05 9.77
CA SER A 172 -1.18 -3.05 10.71
C SER A 172 -2.26 -2.56 11.67
N THR A 173 -1.89 -2.46 12.94
CA THR A 173 -2.72 -1.83 13.98
C THR A 173 -2.63 -0.29 13.94
N HIS A 174 -1.70 0.28 13.18
CA HIS A 174 -1.59 1.73 13.02
C HIS A 174 -2.75 2.31 12.21
N ASN A 175 -3.21 3.47 12.62
CA ASN A 175 -4.40 4.14 12.05
C ASN A 175 -4.15 4.83 10.69
N GLY A 176 -3.38 4.25 9.83
CA GLY A 176 -3.11 4.75 8.48
C GLY A 176 -1.68 5.21 8.28
N CYS A 177 -1.45 5.90 7.18
CA CYS A 177 -0.14 6.44 6.82
C CYS A 177 0.14 7.72 7.58
N MET A 178 1.39 7.91 7.99
CA MET A 178 1.86 9.19 8.52
C MET A 178 2.39 10.02 7.36
N GLN A 179 1.87 11.24 7.20
CA GLN A 179 2.26 12.12 6.11
C GLN A 179 2.96 13.36 6.64
N TYR A 180 4.11 13.67 6.05
CA TYR A 180 4.91 14.85 6.37
C TYR A 180 5.08 15.70 5.11
N HIS A 181 4.35 16.82 5.06
CA HIS A 181 4.33 17.68 3.91
C HIS A 181 5.53 18.62 3.89
N SER A 182 6.16 18.75 2.73
CA SER A 182 7.06 19.86 2.44
C SER A 182 6.26 21.16 2.30
N LYS A 183 6.94 22.30 2.38
CA LYS A 183 6.29 23.63 2.21
C LYS A 183 5.85 23.89 0.77
N GLY A 184 6.34 23.13 -0.19
CA GLY A 184 6.06 23.25 -1.59
C GLY A 184 6.70 22.10 -2.38
N ILE A 185 6.91 22.28 -3.67
CA ILE A 185 7.60 21.32 -4.53
C ILE A 185 9.07 21.20 -4.14
N TYR A 186 9.60 20.02 -4.28
CA TYR A 186 11.04 19.73 -4.08
C TYR A 186 11.67 19.22 -5.38
N GLU A 187 12.96 19.38 -5.46
CA GLU A 187 13.74 19.05 -6.65
C GLU A 187 14.34 17.65 -6.56
N ILE A 188 14.46 16.99 -7.69
CA ILE A 188 15.08 15.67 -7.82
C ILE A 188 16.27 15.81 -8.76
N PRO A 189 17.52 15.64 -8.28
CA PRO A 189 18.72 15.74 -9.07
C PRO A 189 18.90 14.54 -10.01
N TYR A 190 19.69 14.73 -11.07
CA TYR A 190 20.02 13.66 -12.03
C TYR A 190 21.03 12.65 -11.46
N ARG A 191 22.05 13.11 -10.75
CA ARG A 191 23.17 12.31 -10.23
C ARG A 191 22.81 11.36 -9.09
#